data_cf73fd4bb33ed36744216d2fc065514a
#
_entry.id   cf73fd4bb33ed36744216d2fc065514a
#
_cell.length_a   1.000
_cell.length_b   1.000
_cell.length_c   1.000
_cell.angle_alpha   90.00
_cell.angle_beta   90.00
_cell.angle_gamma   90.00
#
_symmetry.space_group_name_H-M   'P 1'
#
loop_
_entity.id
_entity.type
_entity.pdbx_description
1 polymer ?
#
loop_
_entity_poly.entity_id
_entity_poly.type
_entity_poly.pdbx_seq_one_letter_code
_entity_poly.pdbx_strand_id
1 'polypeptide(L)'
;MAPLWLLLVGHAAVRRHWHLILATGLLWALLGLLVVIDSLDGALHVPDRWFGLILLAEGVSSLAVGASTLGAARRLRFLKGGLLTIMAVLILMATRHSTFLLAMIFGIAFTVDGVIRIAIASLLKFTGWRISAALGALSVGFGLFHLQPWPTWYAGTVGYCIGMFLILNGANLALVGLRTRRLRAEPARDAPAGSDSLTVYVWTPTGQATTPTGQRLIRRYVASVDKAGRYSTGHAALAQGSDLYISHYPAVEIDRSPANLRSSLRAGHENDVAGRFLPSHADEVADWCPATVAVTLTGIDAARLRDFWEAYHRDTTYNFISRNCSTTVARALDVAVEGAFSRGGHPWRRLARALTTPEFWAAAFLRSGARSMTWTPGLVLDYTRALGALVDPVSPVPSIPWRRVGWRLVRNGRARALARLNPLARRPSVTDAGSTGA
;
A
#
# COMPACT_ATOMS: atom_id res chain seq x y z
N MET A 1 -9.70 -8.85 8.24
CA MET A 1 -10.13 -8.16 6.99
C MET A 1 -9.59 -8.92 5.79
N ALA A 2 -10.35 -8.97 4.68
CA ALA A 2 -9.99 -9.69 3.48
C ALA A 2 -8.81 -9.04 2.72
N PRO A 3 -7.97 -9.79 1.99
CA PRO A 3 -6.97 -9.21 1.09
C PRO A 3 -7.64 -8.41 -0.04
N LEU A 4 -6.90 -7.49 -0.67
CA LEU A 4 -7.44 -6.57 -1.68
C LEU A 4 -8.09 -7.31 -2.86
N TRP A 5 -7.48 -8.40 -3.34
CA TRP A 5 -8.03 -9.18 -4.45
C TRP A 5 -9.40 -9.77 -4.13
N LEU A 6 -9.59 -10.22 -2.88
CA LEU A 6 -10.87 -10.75 -2.41
C LEU A 6 -11.96 -9.67 -2.40
N LEU A 7 -11.59 -8.46 -1.97
CA LEU A 7 -12.47 -7.30 -1.98
C LEU A 7 -12.92 -6.95 -3.41
N LEU A 8 -11.97 -6.82 -4.34
CA LEU A 8 -12.26 -6.41 -5.72
C LEU A 8 -13.01 -7.49 -6.52
N VAL A 9 -12.71 -8.76 -6.28
CA VAL A 9 -13.45 -9.89 -6.87
C VAL A 9 -14.84 -10.02 -6.26
N GLY A 10 -14.98 -9.71 -4.97
CA GLY A 10 -16.24 -9.78 -4.23
C GLY A 10 -16.53 -11.15 -3.63
N HIS A 11 -17.19 -11.13 -2.48
CA HIS A 11 -17.44 -12.33 -1.67
C HIS A 11 -18.23 -13.41 -2.40
N ALA A 12 -19.22 -13.06 -3.23
CA ALA A 12 -20.06 -14.01 -3.95
C ALA A 12 -19.26 -14.85 -4.96
N ALA A 13 -18.42 -14.22 -5.77
CA ALA A 13 -17.59 -14.89 -6.77
C ALA A 13 -16.51 -15.77 -6.11
N VAL A 14 -15.91 -15.29 -5.03
CA VAL A 14 -14.90 -16.03 -4.28
C VAL A 14 -15.51 -17.23 -3.56
N ARG A 15 -16.70 -17.09 -2.98
CA ARG A 15 -17.43 -18.18 -2.34
C ARG A 15 -17.76 -19.31 -3.32
N ARG A 16 -18.13 -19.01 -4.55
CA ARG A 16 -18.38 -20.02 -5.58
C ARG A 16 -17.17 -20.92 -5.83
N HIS A 17 -15.94 -20.40 -5.61
CA HIS A 17 -14.69 -21.09 -5.90
C HIS A 17 -13.85 -21.38 -4.64
N TRP A 18 -14.46 -21.39 -3.44
CA TRP A 18 -13.74 -21.54 -2.17
C TRP A 18 -12.85 -22.81 -2.13
N HIS A 19 -13.31 -23.92 -2.73
CA HIS A 19 -12.58 -25.19 -2.78
C HIS A 19 -11.30 -25.08 -3.62
N LEU A 20 -11.33 -24.34 -4.74
CA LEU A 20 -10.14 -24.09 -5.56
C LEU A 20 -9.12 -23.21 -4.81
N ILE A 21 -9.60 -22.20 -4.10
CA ILE A 21 -8.77 -21.34 -3.29
C ILE A 21 -8.10 -22.13 -2.16
N LEU A 22 -8.87 -22.99 -1.48
CA LEU A 22 -8.35 -23.87 -0.44
C LEU A 22 -7.30 -24.84 -1.01
N ALA A 23 -7.63 -25.53 -2.10
CA ALA A 23 -6.71 -26.47 -2.74
C ALA A 23 -5.41 -25.81 -3.20
N THR A 24 -5.50 -24.61 -3.82
CA THR A 24 -4.32 -23.83 -4.21
C THR A 24 -3.50 -23.43 -2.99
N GLY A 25 -4.16 -23.01 -1.91
CA GLY A 25 -3.47 -22.65 -0.67
C GLY A 25 -2.73 -23.84 -0.05
N LEU A 26 -3.36 -24.99 0.02
CA LEU A 26 -2.73 -26.22 0.53
C LEU A 26 -1.57 -26.67 -0.37
N LEU A 27 -1.75 -26.60 -1.69
CA LEU A 27 -0.68 -26.93 -2.65
C LEU A 27 0.54 -26.02 -2.46
N TRP A 28 0.33 -24.70 -2.32
CA TRP A 28 1.44 -23.76 -2.09
C TRP A 28 2.13 -24.03 -0.76
N ALA A 29 1.37 -24.31 0.31
CA ALA A 29 1.95 -24.63 1.60
C ALA A 29 2.79 -25.92 1.55
N LEU A 30 2.29 -26.96 0.85
CA LEU A 30 3.01 -28.20 0.63
C LEU A 30 4.29 -28.00 -0.19
N LEU A 31 4.21 -27.29 -1.32
CA LEU A 31 5.37 -26.96 -2.13
C LEU A 31 6.42 -26.17 -1.33
N GLY A 32 5.96 -25.20 -0.52
CA GLY A 32 6.83 -24.44 0.35
C GLY A 32 7.53 -25.33 1.40
N LEU A 33 6.81 -26.28 1.99
CA LEU A 33 7.38 -27.24 2.91
C LEU A 33 8.44 -28.13 2.26
N LEU A 34 8.17 -28.62 1.06
CA LEU A 34 9.14 -29.41 0.28
C LEU A 34 10.41 -28.61 -0.03
N VAL A 35 10.27 -27.33 -0.41
CA VAL A 35 11.42 -26.45 -0.67
C VAL A 35 12.23 -26.21 0.61
N VAL A 36 11.56 -26.03 1.77
CA VAL A 36 12.28 -25.88 3.06
C VAL A 36 13.05 -27.16 3.42
N ILE A 37 12.43 -28.33 3.27
CA ILE A 37 13.08 -29.61 3.56
C ILE A 37 14.28 -29.85 2.63
N ASP A 38 14.12 -29.61 1.32
CA ASP A 38 15.20 -29.69 0.33
C ASP A 38 16.38 -28.77 0.65
N SER A 39 16.07 -27.63 1.29
CA SER A 39 17.09 -26.65 1.68
C SER A 39 17.80 -27.02 2.99
N LEU A 40 17.32 -27.99 3.78
CA LEU A 40 17.90 -28.38 5.06
C LEU A 40 19.10 -29.35 4.90
N ASP A 41 19.13 -30.18 3.89
CA ASP A 41 20.18 -31.16 3.66
C ASP A 41 21.38 -30.58 2.88
N GLY A 42 21.26 -29.38 2.35
CA GLY A 42 22.30 -28.71 1.55
C GLY A 42 22.45 -29.27 0.14
N ALA A 43 21.69 -30.30 -0.23
CA ALA A 43 21.71 -30.92 -1.55
C ALA A 43 20.58 -30.32 -2.42
N LEU A 44 20.66 -29.04 -2.77
CA LEU A 44 19.63 -28.28 -3.49
C LEU A 44 19.21 -28.94 -4.80
N HIS A 45 18.05 -29.62 -4.80
CA HIS A 45 17.42 -30.20 -5.98
C HIS A 45 16.56 -29.17 -6.71
N VAL A 46 16.05 -28.16 -5.97
CA VAL A 46 15.32 -27.04 -6.56
C VAL A 46 16.30 -26.01 -7.10
N PRO A 47 16.34 -25.76 -8.41
CA PRO A 47 17.34 -24.85 -8.99
C PRO A 47 17.05 -23.40 -8.63
N ASP A 48 17.77 -22.83 -7.68
CA ASP A 48 17.67 -21.43 -7.25
C ASP A 48 17.80 -20.44 -8.41
N ARG A 49 18.48 -20.86 -9.47
CA ARG A 49 18.67 -20.04 -10.69
C ARG A 49 17.36 -19.55 -11.31
N TRP A 50 16.28 -20.34 -11.27
CA TRP A 50 14.97 -19.90 -11.77
C TRP A 50 14.43 -18.70 -11.01
N PHE A 51 14.62 -18.69 -9.70
CA PHE A 51 14.21 -17.54 -8.87
C PHE A 51 15.06 -16.32 -9.15
N GLY A 52 16.37 -16.52 -9.35
CA GLY A 52 17.28 -15.47 -9.79
C GLY A 52 16.84 -14.84 -11.11
N LEU A 53 16.44 -15.64 -12.10
CA LEU A 53 15.94 -15.15 -13.39
C LEU A 53 14.62 -14.38 -13.25
N ILE A 54 13.69 -14.87 -12.43
CA ILE A 54 12.41 -14.18 -12.16
C ILE A 54 12.66 -12.83 -11.50
N LEU A 55 13.53 -12.79 -10.47
CA LEU A 55 13.90 -11.55 -9.80
C LEU A 55 14.64 -10.57 -10.73
N LEU A 56 15.49 -11.10 -11.64
CA LEU A 56 16.18 -10.28 -12.63
C LEU A 56 15.19 -9.62 -13.58
N ALA A 57 14.24 -10.39 -14.11
CA ALA A 57 13.19 -9.89 -14.99
C ALA A 57 12.36 -8.80 -14.31
N GLU A 58 11.95 -9.01 -13.04
CA GLU A 58 11.22 -8.03 -12.24
C GLU A 58 12.06 -6.80 -11.92
N GLY A 59 13.33 -6.98 -11.56
CA GLY A 59 14.27 -5.90 -11.27
C GLY A 59 14.49 -4.99 -12.49
N VAL A 60 14.80 -5.58 -13.64
CA VAL A 60 14.98 -4.86 -14.92
C VAL A 60 13.67 -4.16 -15.34
N SER A 61 12.54 -4.85 -15.23
CA SER A 61 11.21 -4.26 -15.48
C SER A 61 10.95 -3.04 -14.59
N SER A 62 11.23 -3.15 -13.29
CA SER A 62 11.08 -2.04 -12.35
C SER A 62 11.99 -0.85 -12.67
N LEU A 63 13.23 -1.10 -13.09
CA LEU A 63 14.16 -0.07 -13.55
C LEU A 63 13.67 0.62 -14.83
N ALA A 64 13.22 -0.17 -15.82
CA ALA A 64 12.69 0.35 -17.09
C ALA A 64 11.46 1.23 -16.86
N VAL A 65 10.50 0.78 -16.05
CA VAL A 65 9.33 1.57 -15.67
C VAL A 65 9.73 2.79 -14.83
N GLY A 66 10.72 2.66 -13.95
CA GLY A 66 11.28 3.77 -13.19
C GLY A 66 11.87 4.86 -14.08
N ALA A 67 12.49 4.51 -15.18
CA ALA A 67 13.04 5.46 -16.14
C ALA A 67 11.96 6.31 -16.84
N SER A 68 10.74 5.78 -17.01
CA SER A 68 9.60 6.47 -17.62
C SER A 68 8.71 7.20 -16.62
N THR A 69 8.95 7.05 -15.32
CA THR A 69 8.15 7.63 -14.22
C THR A 69 8.77 8.96 -13.75
N LEU A 70 7.95 9.89 -13.23
CA LEU A 70 8.40 11.17 -12.68
C LEU A 70 8.19 11.22 -11.16
N GLY A 71 8.96 12.08 -10.47
CA GLY A 71 8.77 12.37 -9.05
C GLY A 71 9.27 11.29 -8.07
N ALA A 72 8.64 11.21 -6.90
CA ALA A 72 9.06 10.31 -5.81
C ALA A 72 8.92 8.82 -6.18
N ALA A 73 7.90 8.46 -6.96
CA ALA A 73 7.67 7.11 -7.45
C ALA A 73 8.86 6.59 -8.30
N ARG A 74 9.54 7.47 -9.01
CA ARG A 74 10.76 7.14 -9.76
C ARG A 74 11.85 6.60 -8.85
N ARG A 75 12.11 7.29 -7.73
CA ARG A 75 13.18 6.90 -6.78
C ARG A 75 12.89 5.53 -6.17
N LEU A 76 11.65 5.29 -5.75
CA LEU A 76 11.23 4.01 -5.19
C LEU A 76 11.36 2.87 -6.19
N ARG A 77 11.02 3.09 -7.46
CA ARG A 77 11.16 2.08 -8.52
C ARG A 77 12.62 1.79 -8.84
N PHE A 78 13.47 2.80 -8.87
CA PHE A 78 14.91 2.59 -9.03
C PHE A 78 15.50 1.86 -7.83
N LEU A 79 15.11 2.21 -6.61
CA LEU A 79 15.57 1.51 -5.41
C LEU A 79 15.12 0.04 -5.43
N LYS A 80 13.82 -0.21 -5.66
CA LYS A 80 13.28 -1.57 -5.79
C LYS A 80 13.98 -2.34 -6.90
N GLY A 81 14.03 -1.78 -8.11
CA GLY A 81 14.62 -2.43 -9.28
C GLY A 81 16.10 -2.70 -9.09
N GLY A 82 16.85 -1.76 -8.51
CA GLY A 82 18.27 -1.94 -8.19
C GLY A 82 18.47 -3.06 -7.17
N LEU A 83 17.71 -3.04 -6.07
CA LEU A 83 17.79 -4.07 -5.03
C LEU A 83 17.48 -5.47 -5.60
N LEU A 84 16.37 -5.61 -6.34
CA LEU A 84 16.00 -6.90 -6.96
C LEU A 84 17.04 -7.39 -7.97
N THR A 85 17.62 -6.47 -8.76
CA THR A 85 18.68 -6.82 -9.72
C THR A 85 19.94 -7.29 -9.00
N ILE A 86 20.36 -6.61 -7.92
CA ILE A 86 21.52 -7.03 -7.11
C ILE A 86 21.26 -8.43 -6.51
N MET A 87 20.09 -8.64 -5.90
CA MET A 87 19.72 -9.93 -5.35
C MET A 87 19.70 -11.03 -6.41
N ALA A 88 19.14 -10.74 -7.60
CA ALA A 88 19.11 -11.67 -8.71
C ALA A 88 20.52 -12.08 -9.15
N VAL A 89 21.42 -11.10 -9.29
CA VAL A 89 22.83 -11.37 -9.66
C VAL A 89 23.52 -12.22 -8.60
N LEU A 90 23.32 -11.92 -7.30
CA LEU A 90 23.88 -12.71 -6.21
C LEU A 90 23.39 -14.17 -6.25
N ILE A 91 22.08 -14.39 -6.50
CA ILE A 91 21.50 -15.74 -6.64
C ILE A 91 22.11 -16.47 -7.85
N LEU A 92 22.23 -15.78 -9.00
CA LEU A 92 22.74 -16.38 -10.24
C LEU A 92 24.23 -16.70 -10.18
N MET A 93 25.02 -15.92 -9.44
CA MET A 93 26.45 -16.20 -9.21
C MET A 93 26.68 -17.48 -8.42
N ALA A 94 25.79 -17.81 -7.48
CA ALA A 94 25.80 -19.03 -6.66
C ALA A 94 27.17 -19.35 -6.00
N THR A 95 27.95 -18.32 -5.64
CA THR A 95 29.23 -18.48 -4.95
C THR A 95 29.05 -18.47 -3.45
N ARG A 96 30.00 -19.00 -2.68
CA ARG A 96 29.97 -18.93 -1.21
C ARG A 96 29.82 -17.49 -0.69
N HIS A 97 30.48 -16.52 -1.32
CA HIS A 97 30.36 -15.11 -0.97
C HIS A 97 28.97 -14.55 -1.27
N SER A 98 28.37 -14.93 -2.41
CA SER A 98 27.03 -14.46 -2.77
C SER A 98 25.95 -15.02 -1.84
N THR A 99 26.02 -16.31 -1.47
CA THR A 99 25.07 -16.91 -0.51
C THR A 99 25.20 -16.29 0.88
N PHE A 100 26.43 -16.02 1.34
CA PHE A 100 26.68 -15.29 2.58
C PHE A 100 26.06 -13.89 2.54
N LEU A 101 26.30 -13.11 1.48
CA LEU A 101 25.73 -11.78 1.34
C LEU A 101 24.18 -11.79 1.31
N LEU A 102 23.58 -12.76 0.64
CA LEU A 102 22.12 -12.94 0.63
C LEU A 102 21.61 -13.26 2.04
N ALA A 103 22.27 -14.14 2.77
CA ALA A 103 21.91 -14.46 4.14
C ALA A 103 21.96 -13.22 5.05
N MET A 104 23.01 -12.39 4.91
CA MET A 104 23.13 -11.13 5.66
C MET A 104 22.02 -10.15 5.30
N ILE A 105 21.72 -9.98 4.00
CA ILE A 105 20.66 -9.09 3.53
C ILE A 105 19.30 -9.54 4.08
N PHE A 106 18.93 -10.80 3.92
CA PHE A 106 17.65 -11.32 4.42
C PHE A 106 17.60 -11.33 5.95
N GLY A 107 18.66 -11.76 6.60
CA GLY A 107 18.75 -11.80 8.06
C GLY A 107 18.55 -10.42 8.69
N ILE A 108 19.25 -9.41 8.20
CA ILE A 108 19.10 -8.02 8.64
C ILE A 108 17.70 -7.50 8.32
N ALA A 109 17.19 -7.74 7.09
CA ALA A 109 15.88 -7.26 6.67
C ALA A 109 14.74 -7.83 7.53
N PHE A 110 14.72 -9.13 7.80
CA PHE A 110 13.72 -9.76 8.66
C PHE A 110 13.85 -9.33 10.13
N THR A 111 15.07 -9.17 10.63
CA THR A 111 15.29 -8.67 12.00
C THR A 111 14.78 -7.26 12.16
N VAL A 112 15.10 -6.36 11.22
CA VAL A 112 14.64 -4.96 11.24
C VAL A 112 13.11 -4.88 11.09
N ASP A 113 12.51 -5.62 10.14
CA ASP A 113 11.04 -5.68 9.98
C ASP A 113 10.37 -6.16 11.27
N GLY A 114 10.89 -7.23 11.87
CA GLY A 114 10.37 -7.79 13.11
C GLY A 114 10.44 -6.82 14.28
N VAL A 115 11.58 -6.16 14.48
CA VAL A 115 11.76 -5.14 15.54
C VAL A 115 10.80 -3.97 15.32
N ILE A 116 10.66 -3.47 14.09
CA ILE A 116 9.73 -2.40 13.76
C ILE A 116 8.28 -2.81 14.04
N ARG A 117 7.88 -4.04 13.67
CA ARG A 117 6.54 -4.57 13.96
C ARG A 117 6.26 -4.66 15.45
N ILE A 118 7.19 -5.17 16.23
CA ILE A 118 7.07 -5.25 17.69
C ILE A 118 6.94 -3.84 18.28
N ALA A 119 7.79 -2.92 17.86
CA ALA A 119 7.77 -1.54 18.34
C ALA A 119 6.43 -0.85 18.01
N ILE A 120 5.94 -0.95 16.78
CA ILE A 120 4.66 -0.39 16.38
C ILE A 120 3.50 -1.05 17.14
N ALA A 121 3.48 -2.37 17.25
CA ALA A 121 2.44 -3.10 17.95
C ALA A 121 2.36 -2.71 19.43
N SER A 122 3.52 -2.60 20.11
CA SER A 122 3.60 -2.24 21.52
C SER A 122 3.23 -0.76 21.77
N LEU A 123 3.53 0.12 20.81
CA LEU A 123 3.22 1.55 20.91
C LEU A 123 1.74 1.82 20.66
N LEU A 124 1.20 1.35 19.55
CA LEU A 124 -0.16 1.71 19.10
C LEU A 124 -1.24 0.83 19.71
N LYS A 125 -0.94 -0.39 20.13
CA LYS A 125 -1.88 -1.37 20.71
C LYS A 125 -3.20 -1.51 19.94
N PHE A 126 -3.11 -1.50 18.60
CA PHE A 126 -4.26 -1.65 17.71
C PHE A 126 -4.91 -3.04 17.85
N THR A 127 -6.14 -3.19 17.34
CA THR A 127 -6.85 -4.49 17.37
C THR A 127 -6.00 -5.59 16.71
N GLY A 128 -5.57 -6.59 17.49
CA GLY A 128 -4.68 -7.66 17.03
C GLY A 128 -3.18 -7.39 17.23
N TRP A 129 -2.80 -6.37 17.99
CA TRP A 129 -1.39 -6.02 18.25
C TRP A 129 -0.54 -7.19 18.79
N ARG A 130 -1.13 -8.08 19.63
CA ARG A 130 -0.45 -9.26 20.16
C ARG A 130 -0.03 -10.22 19.04
N ILE A 131 -0.91 -10.45 18.07
CA ILE A 131 -0.61 -11.29 16.89
C ILE A 131 0.46 -10.61 16.04
N SER A 132 0.38 -9.30 15.83
CA SER A 132 1.40 -8.55 15.10
C SER A 132 2.76 -8.59 15.80
N ALA A 133 2.80 -8.48 17.12
CA ALA A 133 4.02 -8.60 17.91
C ALA A 133 4.61 -10.03 17.84
N ALA A 134 3.76 -11.06 17.91
CA ALA A 134 4.20 -12.46 17.78
C ALA A 134 4.78 -12.75 16.38
N LEU A 135 4.13 -12.23 15.32
CA LEU A 135 4.66 -12.32 13.95
C LEU A 135 5.97 -11.53 13.81
N GLY A 136 6.09 -10.39 14.50
CA GLY A 136 7.35 -9.65 14.58
C GLY A 136 8.47 -10.44 15.27
N ALA A 137 8.17 -11.11 16.39
CA ALA A 137 9.12 -11.99 17.07
C ALA A 137 9.54 -13.17 16.19
N LEU A 138 8.59 -13.77 15.47
CA LEU A 138 8.89 -14.82 14.48
C LEU A 138 9.79 -14.29 13.35
N SER A 139 9.56 -13.08 12.86
CA SER A 139 10.40 -12.43 11.85
C SER A 139 11.81 -12.19 12.38
N VAL A 140 11.98 -11.74 13.63
CA VAL A 140 13.29 -11.61 14.28
C VAL A 140 13.99 -12.99 14.39
N GLY A 141 13.28 -14.02 14.87
CA GLY A 141 13.83 -15.38 14.97
C GLY A 141 14.28 -15.91 13.60
N PHE A 142 13.49 -15.69 12.56
CA PHE A 142 13.82 -16.07 11.19
C PHE A 142 15.00 -15.25 10.63
N GLY A 143 15.09 -13.96 10.99
CA GLY A 143 16.24 -13.12 10.68
C GLY A 143 17.53 -13.62 11.31
N LEU A 144 17.49 -13.92 12.61
CA LEU A 144 18.64 -14.48 13.34
C LEU A 144 19.07 -15.85 12.79
N PHE A 145 18.10 -16.70 12.38
CA PHE A 145 18.38 -17.97 11.74
C PHE A 145 19.21 -17.80 10.46
N HIS A 146 18.91 -16.76 9.65
CA HIS A 146 19.69 -16.47 8.44
C HIS A 146 21.08 -15.90 8.71
N LEU A 147 21.30 -15.28 9.87
CA LEU A 147 22.60 -14.71 10.24
C LEU A 147 23.60 -15.75 10.75
N GLN A 148 23.16 -16.98 11.05
CA GLN A 148 24.04 -18.04 11.52
C GLN A 148 24.38 -19.04 10.41
N PRO A 149 25.60 -19.61 10.39
CA PRO A 149 26.04 -20.51 9.33
C PRO A 149 25.38 -21.89 9.38
N TRP A 150 24.98 -22.34 10.54
CA TRP A 150 24.34 -23.65 10.72
C TRP A 150 22.85 -23.57 10.38
N PRO A 151 22.23 -24.59 9.74
CA PRO A 151 22.78 -25.91 9.41
C PRO A 151 23.44 -26.01 8.02
N THR A 152 23.26 -25.10 7.10
CA THR A 152 23.60 -25.27 5.68
C THR A 152 24.69 -24.35 5.16
N TRP A 153 25.43 -23.67 6.05
CA TRP A 153 26.49 -22.73 5.67
C TRP A 153 26.01 -21.68 4.64
N TYR A 154 24.77 -21.16 4.87
CA TYR A 154 24.07 -20.18 4.02
C TYR A 154 23.58 -20.71 2.66
N ALA A 155 23.88 -21.93 2.25
CA ALA A 155 23.47 -22.47 0.97
C ALA A 155 21.95 -22.55 0.82
N GLY A 156 21.21 -22.89 1.89
CA GLY A 156 19.76 -22.98 1.90
C GLY A 156 19.00 -21.65 2.01
N THR A 157 19.69 -20.51 2.11
CA THR A 157 19.04 -19.20 2.39
C THR A 157 17.90 -18.85 1.43
N VAL A 158 18.14 -19.03 0.14
CA VAL A 158 17.14 -18.72 -0.91
C VAL A 158 15.94 -19.64 -0.77
N GLY A 159 16.18 -20.94 -0.63
CA GLY A 159 15.14 -21.95 -0.46
C GLY A 159 14.32 -21.73 0.80
N TYR A 160 14.93 -21.38 1.92
CA TYR A 160 14.19 -21.04 3.15
C TYR A 160 13.29 -19.82 2.96
N CYS A 161 13.78 -18.76 2.33
CA CYS A 161 12.99 -17.56 2.07
C CYS A 161 11.79 -17.86 1.18
N ILE A 162 12.01 -18.61 0.09
CA ILE A 162 10.96 -18.98 -0.86
C ILE A 162 9.99 -19.96 -0.23
N GLY A 163 10.50 -21.02 0.41
CA GLY A 163 9.67 -22.02 1.05
C GLY A 163 8.80 -21.41 2.14
N MET A 164 9.36 -20.56 3.00
CA MET A 164 8.58 -19.86 4.03
C MET A 164 7.55 -18.90 3.41
N PHE A 165 7.91 -18.18 2.34
CA PHE A 165 6.97 -17.33 1.61
C PHE A 165 5.79 -18.15 1.07
N LEU A 166 6.04 -19.31 0.47
CA LEU A 166 5.01 -20.21 -0.06
C LEU A 166 4.14 -20.78 1.07
N ILE A 167 4.74 -21.23 2.18
CA ILE A 167 3.99 -21.73 3.35
C ILE A 167 3.05 -20.66 3.90
N LEU A 168 3.56 -19.47 4.19
CA LEU A 168 2.77 -18.40 4.80
C LEU A 168 1.65 -17.91 3.88
N ASN A 169 1.94 -17.74 2.59
CA ASN A 169 0.91 -17.33 1.63
C ASN A 169 -0.07 -18.46 1.34
N GLY A 170 0.39 -19.70 1.26
CA GLY A 170 -0.43 -20.88 1.10
C GLY A 170 -1.40 -21.08 2.28
N ALA A 171 -0.89 -21.00 3.49
CA ALA A 171 -1.70 -21.06 4.71
C ALA A 171 -2.73 -19.92 4.77
N ASN A 172 -2.32 -18.68 4.45
CA ASN A 172 -3.24 -17.55 4.39
C ASN A 172 -4.34 -17.75 3.35
N LEU A 173 -3.99 -18.24 2.16
CA LEU A 173 -4.95 -18.53 1.09
C LEU A 173 -5.91 -19.65 1.48
N ALA A 174 -5.41 -20.74 2.12
CA ALA A 174 -6.24 -21.82 2.65
C ALA A 174 -7.22 -21.32 3.71
N LEU A 175 -6.77 -20.48 4.64
CA LEU A 175 -7.62 -19.85 5.66
C LEU A 175 -8.70 -18.94 5.02
N VAL A 176 -8.36 -18.21 3.96
CA VAL A 176 -9.33 -17.44 3.18
C VAL A 176 -10.38 -18.36 2.56
N GLY A 177 -9.97 -19.47 1.94
CA GLY A 177 -10.88 -20.48 1.40
C GLY A 177 -11.86 -21.03 2.46
N LEU A 178 -11.35 -21.41 3.63
CA LEU A 178 -12.15 -21.92 4.74
C LEU A 178 -13.12 -20.85 5.31
N ARG A 179 -12.68 -19.62 5.44
CA ARG A 179 -13.53 -18.52 5.93
C ARG A 179 -14.63 -18.19 4.94
N THR A 180 -14.32 -18.13 3.64
CA THR A 180 -15.30 -17.86 2.58
C THR A 180 -16.36 -18.95 2.47
N ARG A 181 -16.03 -20.21 2.75
CA ARG A 181 -17.03 -21.30 2.85
C ARG A 181 -18.11 -20.98 3.88
N ARG A 182 -17.76 -20.36 5.01
CA ARG A 182 -18.66 -20.08 6.14
C ARG A 182 -19.50 -18.81 5.97
N LEU A 183 -19.19 -17.96 4.98
CA LEU A 183 -19.97 -16.75 4.73
C LEU A 183 -21.37 -17.11 4.20
N ARG A 184 -22.40 -16.43 4.71
CA ARG A 184 -23.76 -16.54 4.16
C ARG A 184 -23.76 -15.98 2.73
N ALA A 185 -24.63 -16.57 1.88
CA ALA A 185 -24.86 -16.02 0.55
C ALA A 185 -25.61 -14.69 0.72
N GLU A 186 -24.93 -13.58 0.57
CA GLU A 186 -25.65 -12.36 0.19
C GLU A 186 -26.10 -12.53 -1.26
N PRO A 187 -27.38 -12.25 -1.58
CA PRO A 187 -27.82 -12.22 -2.97
C PRO A 187 -26.90 -11.26 -3.73
N ALA A 188 -26.43 -11.71 -4.89
CA ALA A 188 -25.72 -10.81 -5.81
C ALA A 188 -26.68 -9.65 -6.08
N ARG A 189 -26.43 -8.49 -5.50
CA ARG A 189 -27.09 -7.27 -5.95
C ARG A 189 -26.51 -7.00 -7.32
N ASP A 190 -27.31 -7.15 -8.35
CA ASP A 190 -27.04 -6.58 -9.67
C ASP A 190 -27.13 -5.06 -9.51
N ALA A 191 -26.10 -4.48 -8.89
CA ALA A 191 -25.93 -3.04 -8.93
C ALA A 191 -25.79 -2.71 -10.43
N PRO A 192 -26.64 -1.89 -11.01
CA PRO A 192 -26.48 -1.47 -12.37
C PRO A 192 -25.04 -1.01 -12.53
N ALA A 193 -24.43 -1.33 -13.68
CA ALA A 193 -23.13 -0.79 -14.06
C ALA A 193 -23.32 0.73 -14.24
N GLY A 194 -23.54 1.41 -13.11
CA GLY A 194 -23.96 2.80 -13.07
C GLY A 194 -22.75 3.70 -13.17
N SER A 195 -22.99 4.84 -13.73
CA SER A 195 -22.17 6.03 -13.73
C SER A 195 -21.94 6.62 -12.32
N ASP A 196 -22.24 5.86 -11.27
CA ASP A 196 -22.13 6.33 -9.90
C ASP A 196 -20.69 6.66 -9.58
N SER A 197 -20.49 7.89 -9.17
CA SER A 197 -19.20 8.42 -8.78
C SER A 197 -19.22 8.85 -7.33
N LEU A 198 -18.06 8.78 -6.69
CA LEU A 198 -17.82 9.39 -5.39
C LEU A 198 -16.57 10.28 -5.49
N THR A 199 -16.50 11.29 -4.65
CA THR A 199 -15.34 12.18 -4.55
C THR A 199 -14.75 12.10 -3.15
N VAL A 200 -13.45 11.82 -3.06
CA VAL A 200 -12.69 11.85 -1.81
C VAL A 200 -11.97 13.18 -1.72
N TYR A 201 -12.25 13.93 -0.69
CA TYR A 201 -11.60 15.18 -0.34
C TYR A 201 -10.50 14.91 0.68
N VAL A 202 -9.32 15.48 0.44
CA VAL A 202 -8.17 15.31 1.33
C VAL A 202 -7.53 16.65 1.64
N TRP A 203 -7.42 16.95 2.93
CA TRP A 203 -6.63 18.04 3.47
C TRP A 203 -5.29 17.46 3.92
N THR A 204 -4.23 17.70 3.15
CA THR A 204 -2.91 17.23 3.53
C THR A 204 -2.35 18.05 4.70
N PRO A 205 -1.52 17.48 5.57
CA PRO A 205 -1.00 18.20 6.76
C PRO A 205 -0.31 19.53 6.47
N THR A 206 0.15 19.71 5.22
CA THR A 206 0.88 20.93 4.78
C THR A 206 -0.03 22.02 4.23
N GLY A 207 -1.35 21.78 4.12
CA GLY A 207 -2.27 22.69 3.41
C GLY A 207 -2.42 24.08 4.04
N GLN A 208 -2.19 24.23 5.35
CA GLN A 208 -2.32 25.49 6.07
C GLN A 208 -1.01 26.01 6.68
N ALA A 209 0.05 25.22 6.71
CA ALA A 209 1.31 25.66 7.32
C ALA A 209 2.05 26.61 6.38
N THR A 210 2.12 27.89 6.75
CA THR A 210 2.87 28.92 6.03
C THR A 210 4.38 28.64 5.96
N THR A 211 4.91 27.86 6.90
CA THR A 211 6.31 27.39 6.92
C THR A 211 6.38 25.97 7.48
N PRO A 212 6.21 24.94 6.66
CA PRO A 212 6.28 23.56 7.12
C PRO A 212 7.73 23.17 7.46
N THR A 213 7.96 22.71 8.69
CA THR A 213 9.22 22.14 9.15
C THR A 213 9.20 20.61 9.01
N GLY A 214 10.36 19.98 8.75
CA GLY A 214 10.52 18.53 8.69
C GLY A 214 10.58 17.92 7.29
N GLN A 215 10.83 16.62 7.21
CA GLN A 215 11.01 15.89 5.94
C GLN A 215 9.69 15.74 5.16
N ARG A 216 9.73 15.93 3.83
CA ARG A 216 8.54 15.89 2.95
C ARG A 216 7.71 14.62 3.07
N LEU A 217 8.33 13.45 3.27
CA LEU A 217 7.62 12.17 3.41
C LEU A 217 6.84 12.10 4.73
N ILE A 218 7.45 12.51 5.84
CA ILE A 218 6.79 12.51 7.15
C ILE A 218 5.60 13.47 7.12
N ARG A 219 5.77 14.67 6.58
CA ARG A 219 4.68 15.65 6.44
C ARG A 219 3.50 15.13 5.62
N ARG A 220 3.77 14.38 4.55
CA ARG A 220 2.73 13.85 3.67
C ARG A 220 1.92 12.72 4.31
N TYR A 221 2.59 11.79 5.00
CA TYR A 221 1.98 10.53 5.42
C TYR A 221 1.70 10.43 6.91
N VAL A 222 2.27 11.28 7.72
CA VAL A 222 2.11 11.20 9.17
C VAL A 222 1.52 12.50 9.71
N ALA A 223 2.33 13.53 9.87
CA ALA A 223 1.92 14.81 10.41
C ALA A 223 2.89 15.92 10.00
N SER A 224 2.39 17.14 9.95
CA SER A 224 3.19 18.37 9.90
C SER A 224 3.29 18.93 11.31
N VAL A 225 4.45 19.46 11.65
CA VAL A 225 4.68 20.11 12.95
C VAL A 225 4.87 21.60 12.70
N ASP A 226 4.14 22.44 13.45
CA ASP A 226 4.28 23.90 13.39
C ASP A 226 5.48 24.40 14.23
N LYS A 227 5.72 25.72 14.22
CA LYS A 227 6.79 26.32 15.00
C LYS A 227 6.59 26.22 16.52
N ALA A 228 5.36 26.00 16.97
CA ALA A 228 5.00 25.80 18.37
C ALA A 228 5.05 24.32 18.80
N GLY A 229 5.47 23.41 17.91
CA GLY A 229 5.53 21.98 18.18
C GLY A 229 4.19 21.25 18.09
N ARG A 230 3.10 21.94 17.71
CA ARG A 230 1.79 21.29 17.51
C ARG A 230 1.79 20.50 16.20
N TYR A 231 1.22 19.30 16.23
CA TYR A 231 1.15 18.48 15.03
C TYR A 231 -0.24 18.56 14.37
N SER A 232 -0.23 18.66 13.05
CA SER A 232 -1.41 18.58 12.19
C SER A 232 -1.34 17.31 11.35
N THR A 233 -2.38 16.49 11.41
CA THR A 233 -2.45 15.24 10.64
C THR A 233 -3.21 15.40 9.33
N GLY A 234 -3.82 16.54 9.09
CA GLY A 234 -4.74 16.76 7.98
C GLY A 234 -6.09 16.08 8.21
N HIS A 235 -6.91 15.98 7.16
CA HIS A 235 -8.24 15.38 7.20
C HIS A 235 -8.57 14.65 5.91
N ALA A 236 -9.58 13.76 5.95
CA ALA A 236 -10.15 13.10 4.78
C ALA A 236 -11.67 12.98 4.94
N ALA A 237 -12.39 13.29 3.86
CA ALA A 237 -13.84 13.15 3.75
C ALA A 237 -14.22 12.52 2.40
N LEU A 238 -15.46 12.06 2.27
CA LEU A 238 -15.97 11.44 1.07
C LEU A 238 -17.39 11.93 0.81
N ALA A 239 -17.69 12.30 -0.45
CA ALA A 239 -19.04 12.63 -0.91
C ALA A 239 -19.49 11.69 -2.03
N GLN A 240 -20.76 11.34 -2.05
CA GLN A 240 -21.42 10.62 -3.14
C GLN A 240 -22.75 11.33 -3.48
N GLY A 241 -22.78 11.97 -4.66
CA GLY A 241 -23.89 12.84 -5.01
C GLY A 241 -24.02 14.06 -4.09
N SER A 242 -25.23 14.57 -3.97
CA SER A 242 -25.60 15.63 -3.01
C SER A 242 -25.98 15.11 -1.63
N ASP A 243 -26.29 13.82 -1.52
CA ASP A 243 -27.07 13.25 -0.43
C ASP A 243 -26.21 12.54 0.60
N LEU A 244 -25.00 12.16 0.25
CA LEU A 244 -24.11 11.43 1.16
C LEU A 244 -22.78 12.16 1.34
N TYR A 245 -22.54 12.57 2.58
CA TYR A 245 -21.26 13.13 3.01
C TYR A 245 -20.74 12.38 4.24
N ILE A 246 -19.50 11.90 4.14
CA ILE A 246 -18.82 11.12 5.17
C ILE A 246 -17.60 11.91 5.64
N SER A 247 -17.73 12.58 6.77
CA SER A 247 -16.67 13.31 7.43
C SER A 247 -16.79 13.10 8.94
N HIS A 248 -15.72 12.61 9.59
CA HIS A 248 -15.72 12.21 11.00
C HIS A 248 -14.67 12.98 11.77
N TYR A 249 -15.10 13.77 12.73
CA TYR A 249 -14.28 14.59 13.62
C TYR A 249 -14.46 14.19 15.09
N PRO A 250 -13.48 14.47 15.97
CA PRO A 250 -13.75 14.48 17.40
C PRO A 250 -14.70 15.65 17.73
N ALA A 251 -15.63 15.44 18.65
CA ALA A 251 -16.56 16.49 19.08
C ALA A 251 -15.83 17.62 19.83
N VAL A 252 -14.78 17.25 20.58
CA VAL A 252 -13.87 18.18 21.27
C VAL A 252 -12.49 18.00 20.71
N GLU A 253 -11.78 19.09 20.48
CA GLU A 253 -10.43 19.04 19.91
C GLU A 253 -9.49 18.24 20.82
N ILE A 254 -8.82 17.25 20.24
CA ILE A 254 -7.85 16.42 20.96
C ILE A 254 -6.59 17.25 21.19
N ASP A 255 -6.06 17.22 22.42
CA ASP A 255 -4.80 17.88 22.73
C ASP A 255 -3.66 17.31 21.85
N ARG A 256 -3.14 18.18 21.01
CA ARG A 256 -2.06 17.88 20.06
C ARG A 256 -0.69 18.35 20.55
N SER A 257 -0.55 18.47 21.88
CA SER A 257 0.74 18.83 22.48
C SER A 257 1.72 17.65 22.40
N PRO A 258 3.02 17.90 22.28
CA PRO A 258 4.06 16.87 22.27
C PRO A 258 4.03 15.98 23.53
N ALA A 259 3.61 16.51 24.68
CA ALA A 259 3.55 15.80 25.95
C ALA A 259 2.52 14.64 25.90
N ASN A 260 1.38 14.85 25.25
CA ASN A 260 0.28 13.87 25.19
C ASN A 260 0.29 13.02 23.91
N LEU A 261 1.23 13.26 22.98
CA LEU A 261 1.30 12.54 21.72
C LEU A 261 1.37 11.02 21.92
N ARG A 262 2.24 10.54 22.80
CA ARG A 262 2.44 9.10 22.99
C ARG A 262 1.22 8.38 23.57
N SER A 263 0.46 9.02 24.46
CA SER A 263 -0.78 8.48 25.00
C SER A 263 -1.88 8.47 23.95
N SER A 264 -2.02 9.54 23.17
CA SER A 264 -3.02 9.67 22.09
C SER A 264 -2.80 8.69 20.92
N LEU A 265 -1.60 8.16 20.73
CA LEU A 265 -1.27 7.18 19.68
C LEU A 265 -1.69 5.74 20.02
N ARG A 266 -2.44 5.49 21.08
CA ARG A 266 -2.96 4.15 21.42
C ARG A 266 -4.37 3.98 20.88
N ALA A 267 -4.63 2.82 20.27
CA ALA A 267 -5.95 2.44 19.76
C ALA A 267 -6.89 1.86 20.85
N GLY A 268 -6.51 1.95 22.12
CA GLY A 268 -7.30 1.45 23.24
C GLY A 268 -8.53 2.30 23.51
N HIS A 269 -9.53 1.71 24.16
CA HIS A 269 -10.78 2.40 24.53
C HIS A 269 -10.58 3.59 25.48
N GLU A 270 -9.43 3.63 26.18
CA GLU A 270 -9.04 4.76 27.00
C GLU A 270 -8.86 6.08 26.22
N ASN A 271 -8.72 5.99 24.90
CA ASN A 271 -8.57 7.13 23.98
C ASN A 271 -9.82 7.35 23.12
N ASP A 272 -10.92 6.67 23.43
CA ASP A 272 -12.18 6.91 22.76
C ASP A 272 -12.79 8.22 23.28
N VAL A 273 -13.18 9.07 22.35
CA VAL A 273 -13.87 10.34 22.63
C VAL A 273 -15.15 10.42 21.83
N ALA A 274 -16.06 11.31 22.24
CA ALA A 274 -17.22 11.61 21.42
C ALA A 274 -16.79 12.21 20.08
N GLY A 275 -17.39 11.72 19.00
CA GLY A 275 -17.17 12.24 17.65
C GLY A 275 -18.39 12.98 17.13
N ARG A 276 -18.19 13.71 16.03
CA ARG A 276 -19.25 14.39 15.27
C ARG A 276 -19.06 14.14 13.77
N PHE A 277 -20.16 14.17 13.05
CA PHE A 277 -20.16 14.08 11.59
C PHE A 277 -20.60 15.43 11.01
N LEU A 278 -19.93 15.88 9.95
CA LEU A 278 -20.34 17.07 9.24
C LEU A 278 -21.36 16.70 8.15
N PRO A 279 -22.35 17.57 7.88
CA PRO A 279 -23.44 17.25 6.98
C PRO A 279 -23.06 17.41 5.49
N SER A 280 -22.14 18.32 5.15
CA SER A 280 -21.75 18.58 3.77
C SER A 280 -20.31 19.06 3.62
N HIS A 281 -19.80 18.97 2.38
CA HIS A 281 -18.50 19.56 2.02
C HIS A 281 -18.52 21.10 2.14
N ALA A 282 -19.66 21.72 1.87
CA ALA A 282 -19.79 23.20 1.97
C ALA A 282 -19.63 23.64 3.42
N ASP A 283 -20.27 22.95 4.37
CA ASP A 283 -20.12 23.24 5.79
C ASP A 283 -18.67 23.03 6.27
N GLU A 284 -18.01 21.98 5.78
CA GLU A 284 -16.61 21.73 6.14
C GLU A 284 -15.65 22.80 5.59
N VAL A 285 -15.91 23.30 4.39
CA VAL A 285 -15.13 24.40 3.80
C VAL A 285 -15.37 25.70 4.57
N ALA A 286 -16.60 25.94 5.01
CA ALA A 286 -16.95 27.12 5.80
C ALA A 286 -16.34 27.06 7.21
N ASP A 287 -16.37 25.87 7.85
CA ASP A 287 -15.78 25.66 9.17
C ASP A 287 -14.25 25.75 9.18
N TRP A 288 -13.60 25.40 8.08
CA TRP A 288 -12.15 25.25 8.08
C TRP A 288 -11.47 25.86 6.84
N CYS A 289 -11.39 25.11 5.72
CA CYS A 289 -10.77 25.58 4.46
C CYS A 289 -11.09 24.61 3.31
N PRO A 290 -10.88 25.02 2.04
CA PRO A 290 -11.00 24.14 0.90
C PRO A 290 -10.03 22.95 0.97
N ALA A 291 -10.47 21.78 0.48
CA ALA A 291 -9.63 20.59 0.41
C ALA A 291 -8.39 20.82 -0.45
N THR A 292 -7.25 20.29 -0.02
CA THR A 292 -5.99 20.39 -0.78
C THR A 292 -6.06 19.61 -2.10
N VAL A 293 -6.77 18.47 -2.08
CA VAL A 293 -6.93 17.58 -3.24
C VAL A 293 -8.32 16.95 -3.21
N ALA A 294 -8.97 16.87 -4.35
CA ALA A 294 -10.16 16.07 -4.58
C ALA A 294 -9.85 14.98 -5.62
N VAL A 295 -10.32 13.76 -5.37
CA VAL A 295 -10.15 12.62 -6.28
C VAL A 295 -11.50 11.96 -6.49
N THR A 296 -11.97 11.92 -7.74
CA THR A 296 -13.23 11.26 -8.09
C THR A 296 -12.97 9.84 -8.57
N LEU A 297 -13.78 8.90 -8.11
CA LEU A 297 -13.82 7.51 -8.55
C LEU A 297 -15.17 7.22 -9.18
N THR A 298 -15.15 6.41 -10.24
CA THR A 298 -16.34 5.88 -10.91
C THR A 298 -16.41 4.36 -10.73
N GLY A 299 -17.52 3.75 -11.11
CA GLY A 299 -17.67 2.28 -11.02
C GLY A 299 -17.78 1.78 -9.58
N ILE A 300 -18.38 2.54 -8.70
CA ILE A 300 -18.64 2.22 -7.30
C ILE A 300 -20.02 1.58 -7.10
N ASP A 301 -20.26 1.02 -5.92
CA ASP A 301 -21.57 0.57 -5.46
C ASP A 301 -22.12 1.58 -4.43
N ALA A 302 -22.95 2.53 -4.94
CA ALA A 302 -23.52 3.59 -4.11
C ALA A 302 -24.51 3.07 -3.07
N ALA A 303 -25.24 1.98 -3.37
CA ALA A 303 -26.19 1.41 -2.43
C ALA A 303 -25.48 0.81 -1.21
N ARG A 304 -24.41 0.02 -1.45
CA ARG A 304 -23.58 -0.52 -0.35
C ARG A 304 -22.91 0.59 0.48
N LEU A 305 -22.51 1.67 -0.19
CA LEU A 305 -21.91 2.81 0.51
C LEU A 305 -22.91 3.47 1.45
N ARG A 306 -24.19 3.64 1.02
CA ARG A 306 -25.27 4.15 1.88
C ARG A 306 -25.56 3.21 3.04
N ASP A 307 -25.74 1.91 2.79
CA ASP A 307 -25.95 0.91 3.84
C ASP A 307 -24.81 0.94 4.89
N PHE A 308 -23.58 1.08 4.42
CA PHE A 308 -22.42 1.23 5.31
C PHE A 308 -22.54 2.49 6.17
N TRP A 309 -22.88 3.62 5.56
CA TRP A 309 -22.97 4.88 6.27
C TRP A 309 -24.10 4.86 7.29
N GLU A 310 -25.26 4.35 6.94
CA GLU A 310 -26.40 4.20 7.86
C GLU A 310 -26.05 3.33 9.09
N ALA A 311 -25.24 2.32 8.92
CA ALA A 311 -24.76 1.51 10.04
C ALA A 311 -23.66 2.21 10.85
N TYR A 312 -22.74 2.91 10.16
CA TYR A 312 -21.55 3.50 10.77
C TYR A 312 -21.89 4.72 11.64
N HIS A 313 -22.77 5.60 11.18
CA HIS A 313 -23.07 6.87 11.87
C HIS A 313 -23.89 6.71 13.14
N ARG A 314 -24.44 5.52 13.41
CA ARG A 314 -25.14 5.21 14.68
C ARG A 314 -24.23 5.24 15.89
N ASP A 315 -22.94 5.02 15.68
CA ASP A 315 -21.90 5.10 16.70
C ASP A 315 -20.98 6.27 16.39
N THR A 316 -21.04 7.31 17.23
CA THR A 316 -20.23 8.53 17.05
C THR A 316 -18.84 8.45 17.67
N THR A 317 -18.47 7.33 18.31
CA THR A 317 -17.15 7.18 18.92
C THR A 317 -16.03 7.52 17.95
N TYR A 318 -15.15 8.40 18.35
CA TYR A 318 -13.94 8.77 17.64
C TYR A 318 -12.70 8.26 18.39
N ASN A 319 -11.76 7.67 17.66
CA ASN A 319 -10.47 7.26 18.19
C ASN A 319 -9.39 7.62 17.17
N PHE A 320 -8.38 8.33 17.61
CA PHE A 320 -7.36 8.89 16.72
C PHE A 320 -6.62 7.85 15.87
N ILE A 321 -6.53 6.60 16.33
CA ILE A 321 -5.83 5.50 15.63
C ILE A 321 -6.79 4.54 14.96
N SER A 322 -7.84 4.08 15.64
CA SER A 322 -8.68 2.97 15.18
C SER A 322 -9.95 3.42 14.46
N ARG A 323 -10.45 4.65 14.73
CA ARG A 323 -11.72 5.15 14.23
C ARG A 323 -11.67 6.67 13.96
N ASN A 324 -10.76 7.09 13.09
CA ASN A 324 -10.56 8.47 12.68
C ASN A 324 -11.16 8.76 11.29
N CYS A 325 -11.12 10.02 10.85
CA CYS A 325 -11.58 10.45 9.53
C CYS A 325 -11.06 9.57 8.38
N SER A 326 -9.77 9.34 8.37
CA SER A 326 -9.10 8.56 7.31
C SER A 326 -9.48 7.08 7.33
N THR A 327 -9.63 6.48 8.51
CA THR A 327 -10.10 5.11 8.68
C THR A 327 -11.54 4.96 8.19
N THR A 328 -12.39 5.95 8.46
CA THR A 328 -13.78 5.99 8.03
C THR A 328 -13.87 6.02 6.50
N VAL A 329 -13.15 6.95 5.86
CA VAL A 329 -13.09 7.05 4.40
C VAL A 329 -12.51 5.79 3.75
N ALA A 330 -11.45 5.21 4.31
CA ALA A 330 -10.86 3.98 3.78
C ALA A 330 -11.82 2.78 3.86
N ARG A 331 -12.61 2.67 4.94
CA ARG A 331 -13.66 1.65 5.06
C ARG A 331 -14.81 1.87 4.08
N ALA A 332 -15.24 3.12 3.93
CA ALA A 332 -16.25 3.52 2.93
C ALA A 332 -15.80 3.17 1.51
N LEU A 333 -14.54 3.45 1.16
CA LEU A 333 -13.94 3.06 -0.12
C LEU A 333 -13.91 1.55 -0.30
N ASP A 334 -13.49 0.79 0.71
CA ASP A 334 -13.48 -0.68 0.64
C ASP A 334 -14.89 -1.21 0.30
N VAL A 335 -15.92 -0.70 0.95
CA VAL A 335 -17.32 -1.11 0.71
C VAL A 335 -17.81 -0.67 -0.68
N ALA A 336 -17.50 0.55 -1.10
CA ALA A 336 -17.91 1.09 -2.39
C ALA A 336 -17.32 0.33 -3.59
N VAL A 337 -16.08 -0.19 -3.44
CA VAL A 337 -15.41 -0.94 -4.52
C VAL A 337 -15.54 -2.45 -4.41
N GLU A 338 -16.26 -2.96 -3.40
CA GLU A 338 -16.45 -4.40 -3.23
C GLU A 338 -17.13 -5.00 -4.45
N GLY A 339 -16.55 -6.10 -4.98
CA GLY A 339 -17.05 -6.79 -6.15
C GLY A 339 -16.91 -6.02 -7.47
N ALA A 340 -16.12 -4.93 -7.51
CA ALA A 340 -15.94 -4.11 -8.72
C ALA A 340 -15.50 -4.93 -9.93
N PHE A 341 -14.71 -5.99 -9.74
CA PHE A 341 -14.31 -6.86 -10.84
C PHE A 341 -15.41 -7.81 -11.30
N SER A 342 -16.39 -8.11 -10.47
CA SER A 342 -17.51 -8.98 -10.82
C SER A 342 -18.59 -8.28 -11.66
N ARG A 343 -18.68 -6.95 -11.57
CA ARG A 343 -19.67 -6.14 -12.31
C ARG A 343 -19.52 -6.16 -13.83
N GLY A 344 -18.53 -6.80 -14.39
CA GLY A 344 -18.32 -6.94 -15.84
C GLY A 344 -18.23 -8.38 -16.32
N GLY A 345 -18.70 -9.36 -15.54
CA GLY A 345 -18.86 -10.76 -15.95
C GLY A 345 -17.60 -11.63 -15.89
N HIS A 346 -16.41 -11.09 -15.75
CA HIS A 346 -15.15 -11.86 -15.77
C HIS A 346 -14.18 -11.49 -14.65
N PRO A 347 -14.52 -11.71 -13.35
CA PRO A 347 -13.73 -11.23 -12.22
C PRO A 347 -12.29 -11.75 -12.22
N TRP A 348 -12.07 -13.00 -12.54
CA TRP A 348 -10.75 -13.62 -12.55
C TRP A 348 -9.84 -13.11 -13.66
N ARG A 349 -10.40 -12.80 -14.85
CA ARG A 349 -9.63 -12.16 -15.93
C ARG A 349 -9.24 -10.72 -15.58
N ARG A 350 -10.15 -9.99 -14.92
CA ARG A 350 -9.84 -8.63 -14.42
C ARG A 350 -8.78 -8.69 -13.31
N LEU A 351 -8.88 -9.65 -12.38
CA LEU A 351 -7.85 -9.88 -11.37
C LEU A 351 -6.49 -10.20 -12.00
N ALA A 352 -6.43 -11.14 -12.96
CA ALA A 352 -5.18 -11.48 -13.63
C ALA A 352 -4.52 -10.27 -14.30
N ARG A 353 -5.31 -9.38 -14.92
CA ARG A 353 -4.79 -8.12 -15.48
C ARG A 353 -4.33 -7.16 -14.37
N ALA A 354 -5.12 -7.01 -13.31
CA ALA A 354 -4.77 -6.14 -12.19
C ALA A 354 -3.44 -6.55 -11.52
N LEU A 355 -3.19 -7.85 -11.38
CA LEU A 355 -1.93 -8.37 -10.83
C LEU A 355 -0.69 -7.95 -11.62
N THR A 356 -0.84 -7.59 -12.90
CA THR A 356 0.26 -7.07 -13.71
C THR A 356 0.45 -5.55 -13.60
N THR A 357 -0.44 -4.86 -12.86
CA THR A 357 -0.40 -3.40 -12.71
C THR A 357 0.25 -2.99 -11.39
N PRO A 358 1.10 -1.95 -11.37
CA PRO A 358 1.72 -1.46 -10.15
C PRO A 358 0.70 -0.87 -9.17
N GLU A 359 -0.44 -0.37 -9.65
CA GLU A 359 -1.52 0.21 -8.86
C GLU A 359 -2.16 -0.82 -7.92
N PHE A 360 -2.31 -2.07 -8.39
CA PHE A 360 -2.81 -3.16 -7.55
C PHE A 360 -1.89 -3.41 -6.35
N TRP A 361 -0.60 -3.50 -6.59
CA TRP A 361 0.38 -3.74 -5.54
C TRP A 361 0.53 -2.54 -4.61
N ALA A 362 0.43 -1.33 -5.15
CA ALA A 362 0.42 -0.11 -4.35
C ALA A 362 -0.80 -0.07 -3.42
N ALA A 363 -2.00 -0.31 -3.94
CA ALA A 363 -3.23 -0.37 -3.13
C ALA A 363 -3.16 -1.48 -2.07
N ALA A 364 -2.68 -2.68 -2.43
CA ALA A 364 -2.52 -3.80 -1.50
C ALA A 364 -1.52 -3.48 -0.38
N PHE A 365 -0.39 -2.85 -0.72
CA PHE A 365 0.64 -2.44 0.23
C PHE A 365 0.13 -1.36 1.19
N LEU A 366 -0.47 -0.29 0.68
CA LEU A 366 -1.04 0.79 1.48
C LEU A 366 -2.10 0.26 2.45
N ARG A 367 -3.01 -0.57 1.95
CA ARG A 367 -4.08 -1.18 2.74
C ARG A 367 -3.54 -2.13 3.81
N SER A 368 -2.50 -2.90 3.51
CA SER A 368 -1.84 -3.79 4.48
C SER A 368 -1.08 -3.00 5.55
N GLY A 369 -0.31 -1.98 5.15
CA GLY A 369 0.44 -1.12 6.06
C GLY A 369 -0.47 -0.33 7.01
N ALA A 370 -1.54 0.26 6.51
CA ALA A 370 -2.48 1.02 7.32
C ALA A 370 -3.21 0.17 8.37
N ARG A 371 -3.37 -1.13 8.15
CA ARG A 371 -3.95 -2.07 9.14
C ARG A 371 -3.04 -2.31 10.34
N SER A 372 -1.76 -2.26 10.14
CA SER A 372 -0.76 -2.46 11.20
C SER A 372 -0.37 -1.17 11.92
N MET A 373 -0.91 -0.03 11.47
CA MET A 373 -0.67 1.27 12.10
C MET A 373 -1.99 2.04 12.26
N THR A 374 -2.29 2.91 11.31
CA THR A 374 -3.54 3.65 11.16
C THR A 374 -3.63 4.19 9.74
N TRP A 375 -4.84 4.58 9.32
CA TRP A 375 -5.00 5.36 8.11
C TRP A 375 -4.71 6.84 8.38
N THR A 376 -3.99 7.47 7.48
CA THR A 376 -3.74 8.91 7.45
C THR A 376 -4.28 9.52 6.16
N PRO A 377 -4.54 10.83 6.10
CA PRO A 377 -5.06 11.47 4.88
C PRO A 377 -4.17 11.22 3.64
N GLY A 378 -2.85 11.25 3.81
CA GLY A 378 -1.93 10.95 2.71
C GLY A 378 -2.00 9.52 2.21
N LEU A 379 -2.17 8.54 3.11
CA LEU A 379 -2.37 7.13 2.74
C LEU A 379 -3.71 6.93 2.04
N VAL A 380 -4.79 7.57 2.53
CA VAL A 380 -6.11 7.55 1.88
C VAL A 380 -6.03 8.12 0.48
N LEU A 381 -5.35 9.27 0.28
CA LEU A 381 -5.18 9.89 -1.03
C LEU A 381 -4.53 8.95 -2.04
N ASP A 382 -3.41 8.32 -1.65
CA ASP A 382 -2.69 7.42 -2.56
C ASP A 382 -3.47 6.10 -2.77
N TYR A 383 -4.17 5.61 -1.75
CA TYR A 383 -5.07 4.46 -1.87
C TYR A 383 -6.24 4.74 -2.82
N THR A 384 -6.90 5.89 -2.67
CA THR A 384 -7.99 6.35 -3.56
C THR A 384 -7.53 6.38 -5.02
N ARG A 385 -6.36 6.97 -5.29
CA ARG A 385 -5.79 7.03 -6.65
C ARG A 385 -5.50 5.65 -7.22
N ALA A 386 -4.93 4.77 -6.41
CA ALA A 386 -4.63 3.41 -6.84
C ALA A 386 -5.90 2.59 -7.11
N LEU A 387 -6.93 2.73 -6.25
CA LEU A 387 -8.24 2.11 -6.47
C LEU A 387 -8.94 2.66 -7.72
N GLY A 388 -8.94 3.97 -7.91
CA GLY A 388 -9.54 4.60 -9.10
C GLY A 388 -8.98 4.02 -10.39
N ALA A 389 -7.65 3.85 -10.47
CA ALA A 389 -7.01 3.23 -11.63
C ALA A 389 -7.37 1.75 -11.86
N LEU A 390 -7.84 1.05 -10.82
CA LEU A 390 -8.24 -0.37 -10.90
C LEU A 390 -9.72 -0.57 -11.22
N VAL A 391 -10.59 0.32 -10.73
CA VAL A 391 -12.05 0.11 -10.77
C VAL A 391 -12.75 0.94 -11.85
N ASP A 392 -12.13 2.02 -12.32
CA ASP A 392 -12.71 2.89 -13.35
C ASP A 392 -12.90 2.12 -14.67
N PRO A 393 -14.14 1.92 -15.12
CA PRO A 393 -14.42 1.23 -16.39
C PRO A 393 -13.98 2.02 -17.63
N VAL A 394 -13.83 3.34 -17.50
CA VAL A 394 -13.46 4.24 -18.62
C VAL A 394 -11.94 4.35 -18.77
N SER A 395 -11.19 4.17 -17.69
CA SER A 395 -9.75 4.02 -17.78
C SER A 395 -9.42 2.58 -18.16
N PRO A 396 -9.12 2.28 -19.43
CA PRO A 396 -8.48 1.02 -19.73
C PRO A 396 -7.21 1.05 -18.91
N VAL A 397 -7.04 0.06 -18.01
CA VAL A 397 -5.76 -0.17 -17.33
C VAL A 397 -4.70 0.00 -18.40
N PRO A 398 -3.82 1.01 -18.32
CA PRO A 398 -2.90 1.26 -19.40
C PRO A 398 -2.08 -0.01 -19.55
N SER A 399 -2.41 -0.83 -20.53
CA SER A 399 -1.47 -1.85 -20.98
C SER A 399 -0.25 -1.04 -21.32
N ILE A 400 0.82 -1.17 -20.50
CA ILE A 400 2.06 -0.43 -20.72
C ILE A 400 2.41 -0.74 -22.17
N PRO A 401 2.26 0.21 -23.09
CA PRO A 401 2.61 -0.09 -24.48
C PRO A 401 4.12 -0.09 -24.52
N TRP A 402 4.72 -1.28 -24.35
CA TRP A 402 6.16 -1.51 -24.37
C TRP A 402 6.84 -0.76 -25.53
N ARG A 403 6.15 -0.61 -26.68
CA ARG A 403 6.56 0.22 -27.80
C ARG A 403 6.73 1.70 -27.42
N ARG A 404 5.86 2.29 -26.58
CA ARG A 404 5.97 3.69 -26.12
C ARG A 404 7.05 3.86 -25.05
N VAL A 405 7.27 2.85 -24.22
CA VAL A 405 8.35 2.85 -23.22
C VAL A 405 9.70 2.78 -23.95
N GLY A 406 9.87 1.88 -24.89
CA GLY A 406 11.08 1.76 -25.70
C GLY A 406 11.37 3.06 -26.47
N TRP A 407 10.37 3.65 -27.10
CA TRP A 407 10.53 4.91 -27.85
C TRP A 407 10.88 6.10 -26.94
N ARG A 408 10.31 6.19 -25.75
CA ARG A 408 10.66 7.24 -24.78
C ARG A 408 12.07 7.06 -24.21
N LEU A 409 12.50 5.83 -23.97
CA LEU A 409 13.88 5.55 -23.53
C LEU A 409 14.91 5.97 -24.59
N VAL A 410 14.67 5.62 -25.86
CA VAL A 410 15.54 6.01 -26.99
C VAL A 410 15.54 7.54 -27.17
N ARG A 411 14.39 8.19 -27.13
CA ARG A 411 14.28 9.65 -27.30
C ARG A 411 14.92 10.41 -26.14
N ASN A 412 14.72 9.98 -24.91
CA ASN A 412 15.31 10.62 -23.73
C ASN A 412 16.83 10.33 -23.63
N GLY A 413 17.27 9.17 -24.07
CA GLY A 413 18.69 8.82 -24.22
C GLY A 413 19.38 9.73 -25.23
N ARG A 414 18.79 9.91 -26.41
CA ARG A 414 19.30 10.83 -27.46
C ARG A 414 19.31 12.30 -26.99
N ALA A 415 18.24 12.78 -26.35
CA ALA A 415 18.18 14.15 -25.84
C ALA A 415 19.26 14.43 -24.77
N ARG A 416 19.57 13.44 -23.92
CA ARG A 416 20.65 13.58 -22.93
C ARG A 416 22.04 13.48 -23.54
N ALA A 417 22.23 12.64 -24.56
CA ALA A 417 23.49 12.56 -25.30
C ALA A 417 23.76 13.89 -26.03
N LEU A 418 22.75 14.46 -26.69
CA LEU A 418 22.87 15.75 -27.38
C LEU A 418 23.09 16.91 -26.39
N ALA A 419 22.44 16.91 -25.20
CA ALA A 419 22.67 17.91 -24.16
C ALA A 419 24.08 17.81 -23.53
N ARG A 420 24.73 16.64 -23.57
CA ARG A 420 26.11 16.46 -23.12
C ARG A 420 27.13 16.87 -24.19
N LEU A 421 26.76 16.79 -25.44
CA LEU A 421 27.63 17.16 -26.57
C LEU A 421 27.58 18.67 -26.89
N ASN A 422 26.63 19.42 -26.34
CA ASN A 422 26.54 20.87 -26.54
C ASN A 422 26.59 21.63 -25.21
N PRO A 423 27.77 21.83 -24.62
CA PRO A 423 27.92 22.53 -23.35
C PRO A 423 27.61 24.03 -23.43
N LEU A 424 27.50 24.61 -24.64
CA LEU A 424 27.27 26.04 -24.86
C LEU A 424 25.79 26.47 -24.69
N ALA A 425 24.84 25.54 -24.59
CA ALA A 425 23.44 25.86 -24.38
C ALA A 425 23.06 26.17 -22.90
N ARG A 426 24.03 26.26 -22.01
CA ARG A 426 23.82 26.54 -20.55
C ARG A 426 24.27 27.93 -20.11
N ARG A 427 24.31 28.94 -20.95
CA ARG A 427 24.45 30.30 -20.45
C ARG A 427 23.07 30.89 -20.12
N PRO A 428 22.75 31.21 -18.83
CA PRO A 428 21.64 32.09 -18.54
C PRO A 428 21.98 33.45 -19.10
N SER A 429 21.06 33.99 -19.92
CA SER A 429 21.14 35.38 -20.34
C SER A 429 21.02 36.28 -19.08
N VAL A 430 22.12 36.84 -18.67
CA VAL A 430 22.16 37.99 -17.79
C VAL A 430 21.64 39.17 -18.65
N THR A 431 20.38 39.49 -18.52
CA THR A 431 19.87 40.79 -18.99
C THR A 431 20.06 41.80 -17.90
N ASP A 432 20.89 42.78 -18.24
CA ASP A 432 21.17 43.99 -17.56
C ASP A 432 19.94 44.63 -16.88
N ALA A 433 20.05 44.83 -15.57
CA ALA A 433 19.31 45.85 -14.90
C ALA A 433 20.23 47.09 -14.80
N GLY A 434 20.22 47.89 -15.84
CA GLY A 434 20.85 49.20 -15.91
C GLY A 434 19.86 50.30 -15.65
N SER A 435 20.12 51.04 -14.60
CA SER A 435 19.99 52.49 -14.41
C SER A 435 18.77 53.23 -14.96
N THR A 436 18.12 53.94 -14.08
CA THR A 436 17.79 55.37 -14.06
C THR A 436 16.83 55.59 -12.91
N GLY A 437 17.03 56.44 -11.94
CA GLY A 437 17.51 57.84 -11.97
C GLY A 437 16.31 58.76 -12.05
N ALA A 438 15.86 59.21 -10.98
CA ALA A 438 15.20 60.44 -10.57
C ALA A 438 14.15 60.18 -9.50
#